data_667f166f398a31fc6f0c5985dbd82c01
#
_entry.id   667f166f398a31fc6f0c5985dbd82c01
#
_cell.length_a   1.000
_cell.length_b   1.000
_cell.length_c   1.000
_cell.angle_alpha   90.00
_cell.angle_beta   90.00
_cell.angle_gamma   90.00
#
_symmetry.space_group_name_H-M   'P 1'
#
loop_
_entity.id
_entity.type
_entity.pdbx_description
1 polymer ?
#
loop_
_entity_poly.entity_id
_entity_poly.type
_entity_poly.pdbx_seq_one_letter_code
_entity_poly.pdbx_strand_id
1 'polypeptide(L)'
;FHRSLEPETTGRILQAMFHDEQHFAHHKHLPDNDHFGDEGAANHTRLCSDYGAKGVELFVFGRYAFDYNKPAPRNFPARHTFEACEAVSRLHGLSDDKVVYIQQSPEVIDQGVFHNDVIAVGNQNVLFFHEQAFVDTQSKLDEIRRKFGTAADLHFIEVKTSEVSVSDAVKTYLFNTQLVTLPNGDMAII
;
A
#
# COMPACT_ATOMS: atom_id res chain seq x y z
N PHE A 1 -14.91 -14.89 -0.72
CA PHE A 1 -15.98 -15.36 -1.61
C PHE A 1 -15.83 -14.79 -3.02
N HIS A 2 -15.80 -13.47 -3.20
CA HIS A 2 -15.65 -12.84 -4.53
C HIS A 2 -14.36 -13.27 -5.23
N ARG A 3 -13.28 -13.31 -4.48
CA ARG A 3 -11.96 -13.71 -4.98
C ARG A 3 -11.95 -15.12 -5.60
N SER A 4 -12.73 -16.05 -5.08
CA SER A 4 -12.80 -17.41 -5.63
C SER A 4 -13.67 -17.55 -6.88
N LEU A 5 -14.52 -16.54 -7.18
CA LEU A 5 -15.46 -16.59 -8.31
C LEU A 5 -15.05 -15.71 -9.50
N GLU A 6 -14.39 -14.59 -9.25
CA GLU A 6 -14.24 -13.52 -10.23
C GLU A 6 -12.84 -13.37 -10.88
N PRO A 7 -11.75 -13.98 -10.39
CA PRO A 7 -10.40 -13.63 -10.84
C PRO A 7 -10.20 -13.77 -12.34
N GLU A 8 -10.71 -14.84 -12.94
CA GLU A 8 -10.57 -15.07 -14.38
C GLU A 8 -11.35 -14.07 -15.22
N THR A 9 -12.54 -13.70 -14.77
CA THR A 9 -13.38 -12.70 -15.46
C THR A 9 -12.77 -11.31 -15.34
N THR A 10 -12.32 -10.93 -14.15
CA THR A 10 -11.61 -9.67 -13.92
C THR A 10 -10.32 -9.61 -14.76
N GLY A 11 -9.55 -10.68 -14.80
CA GLY A 11 -8.34 -10.77 -15.61
C GLY A 11 -8.63 -10.54 -17.10
N ARG A 12 -9.69 -11.14 -17.66
CA ARG A 12 -10.11 -10.93 -19.07
C ARG A 12 -10.55 -9.49 -19.31
N ILE A 13 -11.27 -8.86 -18.38
CA ILE A 13 -11.67 -7.45 -18.48
C ILE A 13 -10.44 -6.56 -18.51
N LEU A 14 -9.50 -6.76 -17.59
CA LEU A 14 -8.26 -5.97 -17.53
C LEU A 14 -7.42 -6.14 -18.80
N GLN A 15 -7.29 -7.36 -19.33
CA GLN A 15 -6.60 -7.61 -20.60
C GLN A 15 -7.28 -6.92 -21.79
N ALA A 16 -8.61 -6.87 -21.81
CA ALA A 16 -9.35 -6.20 -22.86
C ALA A 16 -9.21 -4.67 -22.79
N MET A 17 -9.18 -4.11 -21.57
CA MET A 17 -9.05 -2.66 -21.34
C MET A 17 -7.61 -2.18 -21.53
N PHE A 18 -6.63 -2.95 -21.08
CA PHE A 18 -5.21 -2.62 -21.08
C PHE A 18 -4.42 -3.60 -21.96
N HIS A 19 -4.78 -3.67 -23.23
CA HIS A 19 -4.30 -4.69 -24.18
C HIS A 19 -2.92 -4.40 -24.78
N ASP A 20 -2.37 -3.20 -24.59
CA ASP A 20 -1.07 -2.81 -25.14
C ASP A 20 0.08 -3.40 -24.30
N GLU A 21 0.63 -4.53 -24.76
CA GLU A 21 1.70 -5.26 -24.10
C GLU A 21 3.04 -4.49 -24.03
N GLN A 22 3.17 -3.37 -24.77
CA GLN A 22 4.34 -2.49 -24.64
C GLN A 22 4.30 -1.69 -23.32
N HIS A 23 3.10 -1.47 -22.76
CA HIS A 23 2.88 -0.65 -21.58
C HIS A 23 2.31 -1.43 -20.39
N PHE A 24 1.64 -2.56 -20.63
CA PHE A 24 0.94 -3.32 -19.61
C PHE A 24 1.37 -4.78 -19.58
N ALA A 25 1.68 -5.29 -18.41
CA ALA A 25 1.90 -6.70 -18.17
C ALA A 25 0.77 -7.27 -17.30
N HIS A 26 0.20 -8.41 -17.72
CA HIS A 26 -0.87 -9.07 -17.00
C HIS A 26 -0.35 -10.34 -16.32
N HIS A 27 -0.53 -10.41 -15.00
CA HIS A 27 -0.18 -11.58 -14.21
C HIS A 27 -1.44 -12.32 -13.77
N LYS A 28 -1.31 -13.63 -13.58
CA LYS A 28 -2.37 -14.41 -12.94
C LYS A 28 -2.49 -13.98 -11.47
N HIS A 29 -3.71 -14.05 -10.94
CA HIS A 29 -3.95 -13.85 -9.52
C HIS A 29 -3.16 -14.85 -8.66
N LEU A 30 -2.86 -14.49 -7.41
CA LEU A 30 -2.26 -15.39 -6.45
C LEU A 30 -3.21 -16.55 -6.12
N PRO A 31 -2.70 -17.70 -5.62
CA PRO A 31 -3.54 -18.83 -5.23
C PRO A 31 -4.64 -18.44 -4.23
N ASP A 32 -5.84 -19.02 -4.40
CA ASP A 32 -6.98 -18.80 -3.51
C ASP A 32 -6.79 -19.60 -2.21
N ASN A 33 -6.20 -18.94 -1.21
CA ASN A 33 -6.06 -19.48 0.15
C ASN A 33 -5.96 -18.33 1.18
N ASP A 34 -6.02 -18.67 2.46
CA ASP A 34 -6.05 -17.69 3.56
C ASP A 34 -4.78 -16.84 3.67
N HIS A 35 -3.65 -17.28 3.11
CA HIS A 35 -2.39 -16.54 3.15
C HIS A 35 -2.31 -15.49 2.04
N PHE A 36 -3.06 -15.66 0.98
CA PHE A 36 -3.15 -14.76 -0.17
C PHE A 36 -4.56 -14.18 -0.32
N GLY A 37 -5.23 -13.92 0.80
CA GLY A 37 -6.62 -13.45 0.84
C GLY A 37 -6.84 -12.06 0.25
N ASP A 38 -5.79 -11.26 0.13
CA ASP A 38 -5.83 -9.92 -0.45
C ASP A 38 -4.54 -9.61 -1.21
N GLU A 39 -4.66 -9.03 -2.38
CA GLU A 39 -3.55 -8.52 -3.21
C GLU A 39 -3.93 -7.17 -3.85
N GLY A 40 -4.90 -6.48 -3.23
CA GLY A 40 -5.46 -5.25 -3.75
C GLY A 40 -4.54 -4.04 -3.63
N ALA A 41 -4.71 -3.09 -4.55
CA ALA A 41 -3.94 -1.85 -4.62
C ALA A 41 -4.15 -0.93 -3.40
N ALA A 42 -5.19 -1.15 -2.59
CA ALA A 42 -5.44 -0.43 -1.33
C ALA A 42 -4.27 -0.54 -0.32
N ASN A 43 -3.40 -1.54 -0.48
CA ASN A 43 -2.23 -1.77 0.36
C ASN A 43 -0.91 -1.50 -0.37
N HIS A 44 -0.95 -0.81 -1.50
CA HIS A 44 0.22 -0.49 -2.30
C HIS A 44 0.28 1.00 -2.61
N THR A 45 1.45 1.60 -2.43
CA THR A 45 1.72 3.01 -2.77
C THR A 45 3.05 3.11 -3.50
N ARG A 46 3.07 3.80 -4.64
CA ARG A 46 4.30 4.09 -5.36
C ARG A 46 4.73 5.53 -5.11
N LEU A 47 5.97 5.71 -4.62
CA LEU A 47 6.59 7.02 -4.46
C LEU A 47 7.63 7.23 -5.56
N CYS A 48 7.59 8.37 -6.23
CA CYS A 48 8.49 8.72 -7.34
C CYS A 48 8.69 10.23 -7.46
N SER A 49 9.74 10.66 -8.13
CA SER A 49 9.96 12.07 -8.42
C SER A 49 9.03 12.60 -9.52
N ASP A 50 8.62 11.72 -10.43
CA ASP A 50 7.75 12.00 -11.56
C ASP A 50 7.07 10.69 -11.99
N TYR A 51 5.89 10.75 -12.63
CA TYR A 51 5.15 9.56 -13.05
C TYR A 51 5.93 8.68 -14.06
N GLY A 52 6.79 9.26 -14.87
CA GLY A 52 7.66 8.54 -15.79
C GLY A 52 8.98 8.03 -15.18
N ALA A 53 9.31 8.44 -13.95
CA ALA A 53 10.55 8.04 -13.29
C ALA A 53 10.41 6.70 -12.56
N LYS A 54 11.54 6.03 -12.30
CA LYS A 54 11.56 4.86 -11.40
C LYS A 54 11.19 5.30 -9.98
N GLY A 55 10.28 4.56 -9.36
CA GLY A 55 9.78 4.81 -8.02
C GLY A 55 10.28 3.84 -6.97
N VAL A 56 9.81 4.03 -5.75
CA VAL A 56 9.88 3.09 -4.63
C VAL A 56 8.47 2.57 -4.39
N GLU A 57 8.32 1.26 -4.41
CA GLU A 57 7.05 0.58 -4.24
C GLU A 57 6.86 0.19 -2.76
N LEU A 58 5.85 0.75 -2.12
CA LEU A 58 5.51 0.45 -0.74
C LEU A 58 4.41 -0.60 -0.73
N PHE A 59 4.70 -1.75 -0.15
CA PHE A 59 3.72 -2.79 0.12
C PHE A 59 3.42 -2.82 1.62
N VAL A 60 2.16 -2.58 1.97
CA VAL A 60 1.71 -2.60 3.36
C VAL A 60 0.99 -3.91 3.65
N PHE A 61 1.44 -4.61 4.68
CA PHE A 61 0.87 -5.89 5.11
C PHE A 61 0.45 -5.82 6.59
N GLY A 62 -0.49 -6.67 7.01
CA GLY A 62 -0.98 -6.67 8.39
C GLY A 62 -0.41 -7.80 9.25
N ARG A 63 0.03 -8.90 8.65
CA ARG A 63 0.58 -10.06 9.36
C ARG A 63 1.55 -10.85 8.51
N TYR A 64 2.34 -11.71 9.15
CA TYR A 64 3.11 -12.76 8.49
C TYR A 64 2.24 -14.02 8.34
N ALA A 65 2.35 -14.71 7.19
CA ALA A 65 1.59 -15.94 6.96
C ALA A 65 2.13 -17.12 7.78
N PHE A 66 3.45 -17.19 7.97
CA PHE A 66 4.13 -18.37 8.52
C PHE A 66 4.94 -18.09 9.79
N ASP A 67 4.96 -16.86 10.30
CA ASP A 67 5.63 -16.54 11.57
C ASP A 67 4.61 -15.99 12.59
N TYR A 68 4.11 -16.89 13.41
CA TYR A 68 3.10 -16.59 14.44
C TYR A 68 3.68 -15.89 15.69
N ASN A 69 5.01 -15.71 15.77
CA ASN A 69 5.66 -14.93 16.83
C ASN A 69 5.70 -13.43 16.54
N LYS A 70 5.38 -13.04 15.32
CA LYS A 70 5.33 -11.65 14.91
C LYS A 70 4.01 -11.00 15.33
N PRO A 71 4.00 -9.66 15.51
CA PRO A 71 2.77 -8.92 15.80
C PRO A 71 1.67 -9.20 14.76
N ALA A 72 0.45 -9.41 15.25
CA ALA A 72 -0.73 -9.62 14.40
C ALA A 72 -1.97 -9.07 15.13
N PRO A 73 -3.01 -8.61 14.41
CA PRO A 73 -4.25 -8.17 15.02
C PRO A 73 -4.99 -9.34 15.68
N ARG A 74 -5.84 -9.01 16.65
CA ARG A 74 -6.56 -10.00 17.48
C ARG A 74 -8.06 -10.05 17.21
N ASN A 75 -8.66 -8.89 16.89
CA ASN A 75 -10.10 -8.75 16.75
C ASN A 75 -10.56 -8.85 15.31
N PHE A 76 -9.74 -8.36 14.37
CA PHE A 76 -10.06 -8.38 12.94
C PHE A 76 -8.96 -9.07 12.15
N PRO A 77 -9.30 -9.79 11.07
CA PRO A 77 -8.31 -10.43 10.23
C PRO A 77 -7.49 -9.39 9.47
N ALA A 78 -6.17 -9.52 9.54
CA ALA A 78 -5.30 -8.85 8.60
C ALA A 78 -5.41 -9.53 7.24
N ARG A 79 -5.86 -8.81 6.23
CA ARG A 79 -6.15 -9.36 4.89
C ARG A 79 -4.91 -9.61 4.08
N HIS A 80 -3.90 -8.74 4.21
CA HIS A 80 -2.67 -8.78 3.44
C HIS A 80 -1.53 -9.38 4.26
N THR A 81 -0.84 -10.37 3.72
CA THR A 81 0.33 -10.96 4.36
C THR A 81 1.62 -10.43 3.77
N PHE A 82 2.72 -10.50 4.53
CA PHE A 82 4.06 -10.19 4.04
C PHE A 82 4.41 -11.02 2.80
N GLU A 83 4.12 -12.32 2.84
CA GLU A 83 4.42 -13.25 1.75
C GLU A 83 3.59 -12.99 0.49
N ALA A 84 2.37 -12.47 0.63
CA ALA A 84 1.59 -12.00 -0.51
C ALA A 84 2.24 -10.77 -1.15
N CYS A 85 2.72 -9.82 -0.35
CA CYS A 85 3.47 -8.66 -0.86
C CYS A 85 4.72 -9.08 -1.62
N GLU A 86 5.51 -10.02 -1.06
CA GLU A 86 6.69 -10.56 -1.74
C GLU A 86 6.33 -11.27 -3.05
N ALA A 87 5.25 -12.06 -3.06
CA ALA A 87 4.81 -12.75 -4.27
C ALA A 87 4.43 -11.76 -5.38
N VAL A 88 3.66 -10.70 -5.04
CA VAL A 88 3.31 -9.64 -6.00
C VAL A 88 4.55 -8.93 -6.51
N SER A 89 5.46 -8.51 -5.63
CA SER A 89 6.67 -7.80 -6.07
C SER A 89 7.55 -8.64 -7.00
N ARG A 90 7.67 -9.94 -6.74
CA ARG A 90 8.38 -10.88 -7.62
C ARG A 90 7.69 -11.09 -8.96
N LEU A 91 6.35 -11.20 -8.98
CA LEU A 91 5.58 -11.32 -10.22
C LEU A 91 5.78 -10.10 -11.12
N HIS A 92 5.86 -8.91 -10.53
CA HIS A 92 6.10 -7.67 -11.26
C HIS A 92 7.59 -7.40 -11.56
N GLY A 93 8.49 -8.30 -11.18
CA GLY A 93 9.93 -8.15 -11.45
C GLY A 93 10.56 -6.93 -10.75
N LEU A 94 9.99 -6.52 -9.62
CA LEU A 94 10.50 -5.37 -8.87
C LEU A 94 11.82 -5.73 -8.18
N SER A 95 12.78 -4.81 -8.21
CA SER A 95 14.08 -5.00 -7.58
C SER A 95 14.04 -4.63 -6.09
N ASP A 96 14.77 -5.37 -5.26
CA ASP A 96 14.76 -5.20 -3.79
C ASP A 96 15.18 -3.80 -3.33
N ASP A 97 16.01 -3.10 -4.12
CA ASP A 97 16.42 -1.72 -3.83
C ASP A 97 15.31 -0.69 -4.07
N LYS A 98 14.19 -1.10 -4.67
CA LYS A 98 13.03 -0.25 -4.97
C LYS A 98 11.74 -0.72 -4.29
N VAL A 99 11.77 -1.75 -3.47
CA VAL A 99 10.61 -2.24 -2.74
C VAL A 99 10.80 -2.05 -1.23
N VAL A 100 9.78 -1.54 -0.55
CA VAL A 100 9.73 -1.45 0.92
C VAL A 100 8.49 -2.18 1.42
N TYR A 101 8.67 -3.11 2.33
CA TYR A 101 7.59 -3.79 3.02
C TYR A 101 7.38 -3.17 4.39
N ILE A 102 6.14 -2.72 4.67
CA ILE A 102 5.78 -2.05 5.91
C ILE A 102 4.64 -2.81 6.58
N GLN A 103 4.78 -3.12 7.85
CA GLN A 103 3.68 -3.70 8.60
C GLN A 103 2.74 -2.59 9.08
N GLN A 104 1.46 -2.69 8.74
CA GLN A 104 0.41 -1.87 9.34
C GLN A 104 0.27 -2.25 10.81
N SER A 105 0.09 -1.26 11.69
CA SER A 105 -0.06 -1.49 13.13
C SER A 105 -1.24 -2.42 13.40
N PRO A 106 -1.03 -3.55 14.11
CA PRO A 106 -2.11 -4.44 14.50
C PRO A 106 -3.20 -3.76 15.32
N GLU A 107 -2.83 -2.77 16.14
CA GLU A 107 -3.74 -2.01 16.98
C GLU A 107 -4.72 -1.17 16.16
N VAL A 108 -4.27 -0.60 15.02
CA VAL A 108 -5.18 0.15 14.14
C VAL A 108 -6.06 -0.78 13.30
N ILE A 109 -5.56 -1.97 12.92
CA ILE A 109 -6.38 -2.99 12.27
C ILE A 109 -7.52 -3.39 13.20
N ASP A 110 -7.24 -3.60 14.49
CA ASP A 110 -8.23 -3.93 15.51
C ASP A 110 -9.21 -2.78 15.83
N GLN A 111 -8.94 -1.57 15.34
CA GLN A 111 -9.85 -0.42 15.38
C GLN A 111 -10.68 -0.25 14.09
N GLY A 112 -10.54 -1.16 13.12
CA GLY A 112 -11.32 -1.15 11.88
C GLY A 112 -10.59 -0.67 10.64
N VAL A 113 -9.28 -0.45 10.71
CA VAL A 113 -8.46 -0.07 9.55
C VAL A 113 -8.10 -1.34 8.77
N PHE A 114 -8.98 -1.75 7.87
CA PHE A 114 -8.85 -3.02 7.14
C PHE A 114 -7.81 -2.99 6.02
N HIS A 115 -7.57 -1.83 5.43
CA HIS A 115 -6.60 -1.60 4.38
C HIS A 115 -5.79 -0.34 4.68
N ASN A 116 -4.60 -0.24 4.09
CA ASN A 116 -3.73 0.91 4.27
C ASN A 116 -4.34 2.23 3.79
N ASP A 117 -5.16 2.23 2.75
CA ASP A 117 -5.81 3.42 2.21
C ASP A 117 -6.78 4.11 3.17
N VAL A 118 -7.16 3.45 4.26
CA VAL A 118 -7.95 4.06 5.35
C VAL A 118 -7.08 4.91 6.30
N ILE A 119 -5.75 4.75 6.28
CA ILE A 119 -4.84 5.40 7.24
C ILE A 119 -3.59 6.02 6.61
N ALA A 120 -3.38 5.82 5.32
CA ALA A 120 -2.28 6.42 4.57
C ALA A 120 -2.63 6.52 3.08
N VAL A 121 -2.14 7.57 2.43
CA VAL A 121 -2.23 7.78 0.98
C VAL A 121 -0.97 8.46 0.48
N GLY A 122 -0.52 8.14 -0.72
CA GLY A 122 0.66 8.76 -1.31
C GLY A 122 0.48 9.07 -2.79
N ASN A 123 1.23 10.07 -3.25
CA ASN A 123 1.35 10.42 -4.66
C ASN A 123 2.71 11.05 -4.91
N GLN A 124 3.37 10.63 -5.99
CA GLN A 124 4.71 11.10 -6.35
C GLN A 124 5.68 11.11 -5.15
N ASN A 125 6.10 12.28 -4.69
CA ASN A 125 7.05 12.47 -3.61
C ASN A 125 6.41 12.80 -2.25
N VAL A 126 5.12 12.55 -2.08
CA VAL A 126 4.38 12.79 -0.83
C VAL A 126 3.78 11.50 -0.29
N LEU A 127 3.98 11.25 1.00
CA LEU A 127 3.25 10.25 1.78
C LEU A 127 2.53 10.96 2.93
N PHE A 128 1.20 10.91 2.91
CA PHE A 128 0.31 11.43 3.94
C PHE A 128 -0.24 10.27 4.76
N PHE A 129 0.01 10.25 6.08
CA PHE A 129 -0.30 9.10 6.92
C PHE A 129 -0.53 9.49 8.37
N HIS A 130 -1.25 8.65 9.11
CA HIS A 130 -1.45 8.80 10.56
C HIS A 130 -0.24 8.27 11.34
N GLU A 131 0.12 8.92 12.46
CA GLU A 131 1.30 8.51 13.26
C GLU A 131 1.24 7.07 13.78
N GLN A 132 0.04 6.50 13.96
CA GLN A 132 -0.15 5.12 14.40
C GLN A 132 -0.28 4.11 13.26
N ALA A 133 -0.10 4.53 11.99
CA ALA A 133 -0.35 3.67 10.83
C ALA A 133 0.53 2.41 10.81
N PHE A 134 1.81 2.54 11.20
CA PHE A 134 2.81 1.52 10.91
C PHE A 134 3.57 1.05 12.15
N VAL A 135 4.04 -0.19 12.10
CA VAL A 135 5.05 -0.71 13.03
C VAL A 135 6.41 -0.17 12.60
N ASP A 136 7.24 0.23 13.59
CA ASP A 136 8.60 0.76 13.35
C ASP A 136 8.65 1.92 12.33
N THR A 137 7.67 2.82 12.40
CA THR A 137 7.45 3.91 11.43
C THR A 137 8.75 4.63 11.05
N GLN A 138 9.53 5.13 12.04
CA GLN A 138 10.73 5.91 11.73
C GLN A 138 11.76 5.12 10.92
N SER A 139 12.03 3.87 11.30
CA SER A 139 12.94 2.97 10.56
C SER A 139 12.49 2.76 9.12
N LYS A 140 11.18 2.63 8.91
CA LYS A 140 10.61 2.44 7.57
C LYS A 140 10.64 3.71 6.73
N LEU A 141 10.38 4.87 7.33
CA LEU A 141 10.55 6.15 6.64
C LEU A 141 12.01 6.38 6.20
N ASP A 142 12.98 6.00 7.03
CA ASP A 142 14.39 6.11 6.68
C ASP A 142 14.79 5.11 5.57
N GLU A 143 14.20 3.90 5.57
CA GLU A 143 14.36 2.94 4.48
C GLU A 143 13.80 3.50 3.16
N ILE A 144 12.62 4.11 3.19
CA ILE A 144 12.00 4.77 2.02
C ILE A 144 12.92 5.88 1.50
N ARG A 145 13.37 6.79 2.38
CA ARG A 145 14.28 7.88 1.96
C ARG A 145 15.54 7.35 1.28
N ARG A 146 16.16 6.33 1.86
CA ARG A 146 17.38 5.73 1.31
C ARG A 146 17.13 5.12 -0.08
N LYS A 147 16.02 4.40 -0.27
CA LYS A 147 15.66 3.76 -1.56
C LYS A 147 15.16 4.77 -2.60
N PHE A 148 14.48 5.83 -2.16
CA PHE A 148 14.04 6.92 -3.02
C PHE A 148 15.25 7.70 -3.58
N GLY A 149 16.26 7.94 -2.75
CA GLY A 149 17.45 8.67 -3.13
C GLY A 149 17.23 10.20 -3.18
N THR A 150 17.95 10.88 -4.07
CA THR A 150 17.99 12.34 -4.16
C THR A 150 17.29 12.89 -5.41
N ALA A 151 16.43 12.09 -6.05
CA ALA A 151 15.77 12.48 -7.29
C ALA A 151 14.78 13.64 -7.13
N ALA A 152 14.20 13.78 -5.93
CA ALA A 152 13.35 14.90 -5.51
C ALA A 152 13.32 14.96 -3.99
N ASP A 153 12.80 16.06 -3.43
CA ASP A 153 12.49 16.14 -2.00
C ASP A 153 11.31 15.23 -1.68
N LEU A 154 11.47 14.33 -0.72
CA LEU A 154 10.43 13.41 -0.27
C LEU A 154 9.76 13.97 0.99
N HIS A 155 8.46 14.16 0.91
CA HIS A 155 7.65 14.76 1.98
C HIS A 155 6.83 13.70 2.71
N PHE A 156 7.01 13.61 4.03
CA PHE A 156 6.22 12.82 4.93
C PHE A 156 5.31 13.73 5.75
N ILE A 157 4.01 13.68 5.50
CA ILE A 157 3.00 14.46 6.21
C ILE A 157 2.33 13.53 7.22
N GLU A 158 2.75 13.65 8.46
CA GLU A 158 2.27 12.82 9.56
C GLU A 158 1.15 13.53 10.32
N VAL A 159 -0.03 12.91 10.40
CA VAL A 159 -1.15 13.38 11.21
C VAL A 159 -1.05 12.81 12.61
N LYS A 160 -1.05 13.68 13.62
CA LYS A 160 -0.97 13.27 15.01
C LYS A 160 -2.34 12.85 15.57
N THR A 161 -2.33 11.92 16.51
CA THR A 161 -3.54 11.50 17.23
C THR A 161 -4.24 12.67 17.93
N SER A 162 -3.47 13.70 18.33
CA SER A 162 -4.00 14.93 18.91
C SER A 162 -4.74 15.82 17.91
N GLU A 163 -4.50 15.66 16.62
CA GLU A 163 -5.17 16.38 15.52
C GLU A 163 -6.39 15.59 15.03
N VAL A 164 -6.21 14.31 14.75
CA VAL A 164 -7.26 13.39 14.29
C VAL A 164 -7.05 12.04 14.99
N SER A 165 -8.03 11.53 15.70
CA SER A 165 -7.96 10.19 16.28
C SER A 165 -8.10 9.11 15.18
N VAL A 166 -7.58 7.89 15.42
CA VAL A 166 -7.81 6.75 14.50
C VAL A 166 -9.31 6.52 14.27
N SER A 167 -10.12 6.63 15.34
CA SER A 167 -11.59 6.49 15.23
C SER A 167 -12.21 7.53 14.29
N ASP A 168 -11.73 8.77 14.32
CA ASP A 168 -12.23 9.81 13.44
C ASP A 168 -11.71 9.62 12.01
N ALA A 169 -10.45 9.23 11.85
CA ALA A 169 -9.90 8.88 10.53
C ALA A 169 -10.70 7.76 9.85
N VAL A 170 -11.07 6.70 10.59
CA VAL A 170 -11.91 5.61 10.09
C VAL A 170 -13.32 6.09 9.73
N LYS A 171 -13.96 6.92 10.56
CA LYS A 171 -15.32 7.40 10.33
C LYS A 171 -15.43 8.38 9.17
N THR A 172 -14.42 9.23 8.98
CA THR A 172 -14.42 10.26 7.96
C THR A 172 -13.79 9.82 6.65
N TYR A 173 -13.08 8.69 6.65
CA TYR A 173 -12.26 8.23 5.52
C TYR A 173 -11.21 9.27 5.10
N LEU A 174 -10.63 10.00 6.06
CA LEU A 174 -9.68 11.09 5.80
C LEU A 174 -8.56 10.70 4.83
N PHE A 175 -8.04 9.50 4.93
CA PHE A 175 -6.93 9.02 4.09
C PHE A 175 -7.41 8.26 2.85
N ASN A 176 -8.68 7.79 2.83
CA ASN A 176 -9.30 7.17 1.66
C ASN A 176 -9.75 8.26 0.67
N THR A 177 -8.80 9.03 0.23
CA THR A 177 -8.91 10.19 -0.65
C THR A 177 -7.97 10.00 -1.83
N GLN A 178 -8.03 10.93 -2.79
CA GLN A 178 -7.04 10.99 -3.85
C GLN A 178 -6.14 12.21 -3.65
N LEU A 179 -4.84 11.94 -3.46
CA LEU A 179 -3.82 12.97 -3.54
C LEU A 179 -3.39 13.08 -5.00
N VAL A 180 -3.69 14.19 -5.64
CA VAL A 180 -3.47 14.41 -7.07
C VAL A 180 -2.50 15.56 -7.33
N THR A 181 -1.75 15.47 -8.43
CA THR A 181 -0.89 16.56 -8.90
C THR A 181 -1.65 17.39 -9.93
N LEU A 182 -1.76 18.68 -9.68
CA LEU A 182 -2.41 19.65 -10.56
C LEU A 182 -1.48 20.04 -11.73
N PRO A 183 -2.02 20.61 -12.82
CA PRO A 183 -1.20 21.03 -13.98
C PRO A 183 -0.09 22.05 -13.69
N ASN A 184 -0.23 22.82 -12.60
CA ASN A 184 0.78 23.78 -12.14
C ASN A 184 1.87 23.15 -11.26
N GLY A 185 1.77 21.84 -10.97
CA GLY A 185 2.70 21.10 -10.11
C GLY A 185 2.31 21.07 -8.64
N ASP A 186 1.29 21.80 -8.19
CA ASP A 186 0.79 21.72 -6.83
C ASP A 186 0.07 20.38 -6.59
N MET A 187 -0.02 19.96 -5.35
CA MET A 187 -0.82 18.80 -4.97
C MET A 187 -2.10 19.22 -4.26
N ALA A 188 -3.17 18.48 -4.51
CA ALA A 188 -4.46 18.66 -3.86
C ALA A 188 -5.00 17.30 -3.37
N ILE A 189 -5.78 17.34 -2.29
CA ILE A 189 -6.58 16.21 -1.79
C ILE A 189 -8.01 16.42 -2.30
N ILE A 190 -8.59 15.34 -2.87
CA ILE A 190 -9.95 15.31 -3.38
C ILE A 190 -10.75 14.25 -2.64
#